data_60047200cba79a2f4c966a3dc906cce6
#
_entry.id   60047200cba79a2f4c966a3dc906cce6
#
_cell.length_a   1.000
_cell.length_b   1.000
_cell.length_c   1.000
_cell.angle_alpha   90.00
_cell.angle_beta   90.00
_cell.angle_gamma   90.00
#
_symmetry.space_group_name_H-M   'P 1'
#
loop_
_entity.id
_entity.type
_entity.pdbx_description
1 polymer ?
#
loop_
_entity_poly.entity_id
_entity_poly.type
_entity_poly.pdbx_seq_one_letter_code
_entity_poly.pdbx_strand_id
1 'polypeptide(L)'
;PTKFLPVNVSAPSSMDVYGSISLSFEEPIASFDTAAIHLRQKVDTLWKDIPFDFEQDSVNLKRFNLYYDWEPTLEYEFSVDSTAFHGIYGLFTDKIKQGFKVRSLEEYAKITFVVTGAEPNAFVELLDAQDKVVRRRRVEEGGYADFYYLNPGKYSARLINDRNGNGEWDTGNFEKGVQPEEVYYYNQILEPKANW
;
A
#
# COMPACT_ATOMS: atom_id res chain seq x y z
N PRO A 1 -32.30 -20.10 -3.15
CA PRO A 1 -30.86 -19.90 -2.88
C PRO A 1 -30.69 -18.64 -2.07
N THR A 2 -29.93 -18.74 -0.98
CA THR A 2 -29.62 -17.61 -0.12
C THR A 2 -28.78 -16.61 -0.91
N LYS A 3 -29.19 -15.34 -0.94
CA LYS A 3 -28.43 -14.28 -1.58
C LYS A 3 -27.58 -13.59 -0.52
N PHE A 4 -26.26 -13.62 -0.72
CA PHE A 4 -25.31 -12.97 0.18
C PHE A 4 -24.95 -11.57 -0.28
N LEU A 5 -24.43 -10.78 0.65
CA LEU A 5 -23.83 -9.48 0.38
C LEU A 5 -22.54 -9.67 -0.44
N PRO A 6 -22.44 -9.12 -1.65
CA PRO A 6 -21.23 -9.24 -2.43
C PRO A 6 -20.07 -8.49 -1.78
N VAL A 7 -18.89 -9.11 -1.76
CA VAL A 7 -17.65 -8.52 -1.27
C VAL A 7 -16.51 -8.87 -2.20
N ASN A 8 -15.68 -7.89 -2.50
CA ASN A 8 -14.42 -8.09 -3.19
C ASN A 8 -13.29 -8.10 -2.16
N VAL A 9 -12.58 -9.23 -2.08
CA VAL A 9 -11.45 -9.42 -1.16
C VAL A 9 -10.15 -9.27 -1.95
N SER A 10 -9.34 -8.29 -1.59
CA SER A 10 -7.98 -8.13 -2.10
C SER A 10 -6.99 -8.73 -1.11
N ALA A 11 -6.69 -10.01 -1.31
CA ALA A 11 -5.70 -10.78 -0.57
C ALA A 11 -4.95 -11.66 -1.56
N PRO A 12 -3.86 -11.15 -2.17
CA PRO A 12 -3.09 -11.90 -3.17
C PRO A 12 -2.44 -13.12 -2.53
N SER A 13 -2.33 -14.22 -3.27
CA SER A 13 -1.68 -15.46 -2.80
C SER A 13 -0.19 -15.28 -2.46
N SER A 14 0.44 -14.26 -3.05
CA SER A 14 1.79 -13.80 -2.73
C SER A 14 1.71 -12.36 -2.24
N MET A 15 1.81 -12.18 -0.92
CA MET A 15 1.65 -10.90 -0.24
C MET A 15 2.97 -10.16 -0.17
N ASP A 16 2.99 -8.88 -0.54
CA ASP A 16 4.11 -8.00 -0.26
C ASP A 16 4.27 -7.76 1.24
N VAL A 17 5.51 -7.62 1.70
CA VAL A 17 5.81 -7.35 3.13
C VAL A 17 5.16 -6.06 3.63
N TYR A 18 4.88 -5.11 2.74
CA TYR A 18 4.19 -3.84 3.03
C TYR A 18 2.71 -3.87 2.66
N GLY A 19 2.20 -5.00 2.19
CA GLY A 19 0.83 -5.13 1.72
C GLY A 19 -0.21 -5.13 2.83
N SER A 20 -1.46 -5.07 2.43
CA SER A 20 -2.61 -5.16 3.32
C SER A 20 -3.72 -5.97 2.67
N ILE A 21 -4.67 -6.44 3.48
CA ILE A 21 -5.89 -7.07 2.98
C ILE A 21 -6.98 -6.01 2.96
N SER A 22 -7.75 -5.95 1.88
CA SER A 22 -8.90 -5.07 1.82
C SER A 22 -10.18 -5.82 1.42
N LEU A 23 -11.29 -5.37 2.03
CA LEU A 23 -12.64 -5.79 1.72
C LEU A 23 -13.37 -4.59 1.12
N SER A 24 -13.94 -4.76 -0.06
CA SER A 24 -14.72 -3.71 -0.73
C SER A 24 -16.12 -4.20 -1.03
N PHE A 25 -17.11 -3.40 -0.64
CA PHE A 25 -18.52 -3.69 -0.81
C PHE A 25 -19.15 -2.79 -1.87
N GLU A 26 -20.18 -3.27 -2.54
CA GLU A 26 -20.94 -2.46 -3.51
C GLU A 26 -21.93 -1.51 -2.83
N GLU A 27 -22.38 -1.88 -1.63
CA GLU A 27 -23.31 -1.08 -0.83
C GLU A 27 -22.69 -0.65 0.50
N PRO A 28 -23.20 0.41 1.13
CA PRO A 28 -22.74 0.80 2.46
C PRO A 28 -23.02 -0.28 3.51
N ILE A 29 -22.13 -0.38 4.49
CA ILE A 29 -22.25 -1.35 5.58
C ILE A 29 -22.97 -0.71 6.76
N ALA A 30 -24.05 -1.35 7.20
CA ALA A 30 -24.82 -0.92 8.36
C ALA A 30 -24.15 -1.30 9.69
N SER A 31 -23.57 -2.50 9.74
CA SER A 31 -22.86 -2.99 10.93
C SER A 31 -21.87 -4.08 10.57
N PHE A 32 -20.86 -4.24 11.40
CA PHE A 32 -19.88 -5.31 11.29
C PHE A 32 -19.38 -5.74 12.66
N ASP A 33 -18.98 -7.00 12.78
CA ASP A 33 -18.45 -7.60 14.00
C ASP A 33 -16.98 -7.95 13.82
N THR A 34 -16.09 -7.20 14.47
CA THR A 34 -14.65 -7.45 14.40
C THR A 34 -14.23 -8.77 15.04
N ALA A 35 -15.03 -9.29 15.99
CA ALA A 35 -14.79 -10.59 16.62
C ALA A 35 -14.99 -11.76 15.63
N ALA A 36 -15.69 -11.51 14.52
CA ALA A 36 -15.91 -12.50 13.45
C ALA A 36 -14.80 -12.47 12.37
N ILE A 37 -13.77 -11.66 12.56
CA ILE A 37 -12.64 -11.52 11.63
C ILE A 37 -11.42 -12.14 12.29
N HIS A 38 -10.73 -13.02 11.55
CA HIS A 38 -9.63 -13.81 12.08
C HIS A 38 -8.41 -13.74 11.17
N LEU A 39 -7.24 -13.67 11.78
CA LEU A 39 -5.96 -13.81 11.11
C LEU A 39 -5.13 -14.85 11.84
N ARG A 40 -4.62 -15.84 11.10
CA ARG A 40 -3.73 -16.86 11.62
C ARG A 40 -2.41 -16.85 10.89
N GLN A 41 -1.36 -17.11 11.64
CA GLN A 41 0.01 -17.25 11.16
C GLN A 41 0.45 -18.70 11.34
N LYS A 42 1.07 -19.28 10.32
CA LYS A 42 1.64 -20.62 10.40
C LYS A 42 3.11 -20.52 10.80
N VAL A 43 3.43 -21.07 11.95
CA VAL A 43 4.81 -21.21 12.45
C VAL A 43 5.13 -22.70 12.53
N ASP A 44 6.12 -23.13 11.76
CA ASP A 44 6.41 -24.55 11.51
C ASP A 44 5.20 -25.26 10.91
N THR A 45 4.50 -26.08 11.68
CA THR A 45 3.28 -26.80 11.25
C THR A 45 2.02 -26.33 11.96
N LEU A 46 2.14 -25.36 12.86
CA LEU A 46 1.04 -24.93 13.73
C LEU A 46 0.49 -23.57 13.31
N TRP A 47 -0.82 -23.48 13.27
CA TRP A 47 -1.53 -22.22 13.08
C TRP A 47 -1.79 -21.54 14.41
N LYS A 48 -1.50 -20.24 14.48
CA LYS A 48 -1.74 -19.39 15.65
C LYS A 48 -2.64 -18.24 15.26
N ASP A 49 -3.63 -17.95 16.11
CA ASP A 49 -4.35 -16.68 16.02
C ASP A 49 -3.44 -15.54 16.42
N ILE A 50 -3.44 -14.49 15.64
CA ILE A 50 -2.60 -13.30 15.85
C ILE A 50 -3.45 -12.04 15.86
N PRO A 51 -3.06 -11.02 16.66
CA PRO A 51 -3.72 -9.72 16.64
C PRO A 51 -3.41 -8.99 15.33
N PHE A 52 -4.30 -8.10 14.93
CA PHE A 52 -4.19 -7.30 13.73
C PHE A 52 -4.95 -5.98 13.89
N ASP A 53 -4.63 -5.01 13.06
CA ASP A 53 -5.38 -3.77 12.96
C ASP A 53 -6.41 -3.89 11.84
N PHE A 54 -7.66 -3.56 12.15
CA PHE A 54 -8.76 -3.57 11.20
C PHE A 54 -9.55 -2.28 11.30
N GLU A 55 -9.70 -1.58 10.18
CA GLU A 55 -10.36 -0.29 10.16
C GLU A 55 -11.16 -0.07 8.88
N GLN A 56 -12.21 0.71 9.00
CA GLN A 56 -12.96 1.25 7.89
C GLN A 56 -12.20 2.40 7.27
N ASP A 57 -12.11 2.43 5.94
CA ASP A 57 -11.51 3.55 5.23
C ASP A 57 -12.27 4.85 5.49
N SER A 58 -11.56 5.94 5.79
CA SER A 58 -12.16 7.23 6.13
C SER A 58 -12.71 7.98 4.92
N VAL A 59 -12.23 7.67 3.72
CA VAL A 59 -12.65 8.30 2.46
C VAL A 59 -13.70 7.43 1.77
N ASN A 60 -13.45 6.13 1.65
CA ASN A 60 -14.37 5.18 1.07
C ASN A 60 -14.96 4.26 2.14
N LEU A 61 -16.11 4.65 2.67
CA LEU A 61 -16.78 3.92 3.76
C LEU A 61 -17.26 2.50 3.39
N LYS A 62 -17.22 2.14 2.11
CA LYS A 62 -17.50 0.78 1.64
C LYS A 62 -16.27 -0.13 1.65
N ARG A 63 -15.11 0.40 2.08
CA ARG A 63 -13.85 -0.30 2.12
C ARG A 63 -13.35 -0.46 3.54
N PHE A 64 -12.85 -1.65 3.83
CA PHE A 64 -12.22 -2.00 5.10
C PHE A 64 -10.83 -2.54 4.82
N ASN A 65 -9.89 -2.22 5.68
CA ASN A 65 -8.50 -2.63 5.55
C ASN A 65 -8.03 -3.36 6.80
N LEU A 66 -7.26 -4.42 6.59
CA LEU A 66 -6.57 -5.17 7.63
C LEU A 66 -5.07 -4.97 7.44
N TYR A 67 -4.40 -4.54 8.50
CA TYR A 67 -2.96 -4.31 8.54
C TYR A 67 -2.31 -5.24 9.55
N TYR A 68 -1.15 -5.72 9.17
CA TYR A 68 -0.27 -6.51 10.02
C TYR A 68 1.17 -6.32 9.55
N ASP A 69 2.11 -6.44 10.47
CA ASP A 69 3.54 -6.43 10.17
C ASP A 69 3.96 -7.83 9.70
N TRP A 70 3.78 -8.09 8.41
CA TRP A 70 3.96 -9.41 7.82
C TRP A 70 5.40 -9.90 7.95
N GLU A 71 5.60 -11.08 8.54
CA GLU A 71 6.91 -11.74 8.53
C GLU A 71 7.20 -12.37 7.16
N PRO A 72 8.36 -12.03 6.55
CA PRO A 72 8.75 -12.61 5.26
C PRO A 72 8.75 -14.14 5.29
N THR A 73 8.34 -14.76 4.20
CA THR A 73 8.30 -16.20 3.96
C THR A 73 7.25 -16.99 4.72
N LEU A 74 6.55 -16.39 5.68
CA LEU A 74 5.52 -17.10 6.44
C LEU A 74 4.19 -17.16 5.69
N GLU A 75 3.42 -18.18 6.02
CA GLU A 75 2.05 -18.38 5.54
C GLU A 75 1.04 -17.83 6.54
N TYR A 76 -0.02 -17.27 6.01
CA TYR A 76 -1.14 -16.69 6.76
C TYR A 76 -2.46 -17.18 6.21
N GLU A 77 -3.48 -17.17 7.05
CA GLU A 77 -4.86 -17.43 6.68
C GLU A 77 -5.75 -16.31 7.23
N PHE A 78 -6.41 -15.61 6.33
CA PHE A 78 -7.44 -14.63 6.65
C PHE A 78 -8.81 -15.31 6.54
N SER A 79 -9.65 -15.11 7.54
CA SER A 79 -11.01 -15.62 7.50
C SER A 79 -12.01 -14.66 8.13
N VAL A 80 -13.23 -14.71 7.63
CA VAL A 80 -14.38 -13.97 8.14
C VAL A 80 -15.52 -14.94 8.30
N ASP A 81 -16.12 -14.96 9.47
CA ASP A 81 -17.29 -15.82 9.74
C ASP A 81 -18.51 -15.30 8.96
N SER A 82 -19.42 -16.20 8.64
CA SER A 82 -20.68 -15.81 8.03
C SER A 82 -21.41 -14.79 8.91
N THR A 83 -22.10 -13.85 8.28
CA THR A 83 -22.85 -12.76 8.96
C THR A 83 -22.00 -11.67 9.64
N ALA A 84 -20.70 -11.65 9.42
CA ALA A 84 -19.83 -10.63 10.03
C ALA A 84 -20.15 -9.20 9.58
N PHE A 85 -20.57 -9.03 8.33
CA PHE A 85 -20.95 -7.72 7.77
C PHE A 85 -22.41 -7.75 7.32
N HIS A 86 -23.13 -6.70 7.68
CA HIS A 86 -24.51 -6.45 7.26
C HIS A 86 -24.57 -5.19 6.43
N GLY A 87 -25.08 -5.30 5.20
CA GLY A 87 -25.36 -4.17 4.33
C GLY A 87 -26.64 -3.45 4.72
N ILE A 88 -26.79 -2.22 4.23
CA ILE A 88 -27.97 -1.38 4.55
C ILE A 88 -29.30 -1.95 3.99
N TYR A 89 -29.22 -2.85 3.01
CA TYR A 89 -30.42 -3.47 2.40
C TYR A 89 -30.74 -4.85 2.96
N GLY A 90 -30.14 -5.23 4.11
CA GLY A 90 -30.48 -6.43 4.84
C GLY A 90 -29.75 -7.70 4.40
N LEU A 91 -28.83 -7.62 3.46
CA LEU A 91 -27.96 -8.75 3.10
C LEU A 91 -26.79 -8.83 4.07
N PHE A 92 -26.27 -10.03 4.26
CA PHE A 92 -25.07 -10.28 5.05
C PHE A 92 -24.04 -11.08 4.26
N THR A 93 -22.78 -11.01 4.67
CA THR A 93 -21.70 -11.76 4.02
C THR A 93 -21.78 -13.27 4.30
N ASP A 94 -21.41 -14.06 3.30
CA ASP A 94 -21.01 -15.45 3.54
C ASP A 94 -19.62 -15.49 4.18
N LYS A 95 -19.22 -16.66 4.65
CA LYS A 95 -17.87 -16.86 5.19
C LYS A 95 -16.82 -16.65 4.11
N ILE A 96 -15.70 -16.06 4.51
CA ILE A 96 -14.53 -15.83 3.67
C ILE A 96 -13.35 -16.58 4.26
N LYS A 97 -12.55 -17.22 3.41
CA LYS A 97 -11.31 -17.86 3.81
C LYS A 97 -10.30 -17.72 2.68
N GLN A 98 -9.13 -17.10 2.99
CA GLN A 98 -8.05 -16.95 2.04
C GLN A 98 -6.70 -17.21 2.70
N GLY A 99 -5.91 -18.09 2.08
CA GLY A 99 -4.53 -18.32 2.45
C GLY A 99 -3.59 -17.54 1.54
N PHE A 100 -2.46 -17.10 2.08
CA PHE A 100 -1.41 -16.43 1.32
C PHE A 100 -0.05 -16.65 1.99
N LYS A 101 0.99 -16.43 1.20
CA LYS A 101 2.38 -16.46 1.65
C LYS A 101 3.02 -15.10 1.46
N VAL A 102 3.79 -14.65 2.43
CA VAL A 102 4.52 -13.39 2.35
C VAL A 102 5.83 -13.60 1.60
N ARG A 103 6.15 -12.67 0.72
CA ARG A 103 7.36 -12.72 -0.09
C ARG A 103 8.62 -12.65 0.76
N SER A 104 9.69 -13.28 0.29
CA SER A 104 11.02 -13.15 0.88
C SER A 104 11.60 -11.77 0.59
N LEU A 105 12.36 -11.22 1.54
CA LEU A 105 13.09 -9.96 1.35
C LEU A 105 14.08 -10.03 0.18
N GLU A 106 14.59 -11.21 -0.12
CA GLU A 106 15.50 -11.44 -1.25
C GLU A 106 14.85 -11.22 -2.63
N GLU A 107 13.53 -11.20 -2.70
CA GLU A 107 12.80 -10.93 -3.95
C GLU A 107 12.74 -9.45 -4.30
N TYR A 108 13.10 -8.57 -3.36
CA TYR A 108 13.00 -7.13 -3.54
C TYR A 108 14.34 -6.50 -3.92
N ALA A 109 14.23 -5.34 -4.53
CA ALA A 109 15.33 -4.45 -4.86
C ALA A 109 15.29 -3.17 -4.03
N LYS A 110 16.40 -2.43 -3.99
CA LYS A 110 16.55 -1.15 -3.32
C LYS A 110 17.16 -0.13 -4.26
N ILE A 111 16.71 1.11 -4.17
CA ILE A 111 17.35 2.27 -4.81
C ILE A 111 17.60 3.33 -3.74
N THR A 112 18.80 3.88 -3.71
CA THR A 112 19.15 5.05 -2.89
C THR A 112 19.55 6.20 -3.80
N PHE A 113 18.91 7.35 -3.64
CA PHE A 113 19.31 8.60 -4.28
C PHE A 113 20.12 9.44 -3.31
N VAL A 114 21.18 10.05 -3.83
CA VAL A 114 21.93 11.07 -3.13
C VAL A 114 21.64 12.38 -3.83
N VAL A 115 21.01 13.31 -3.13
CA VAL A 115 20.60 14.60 -3.67
C VAL A 115 21.46 15.70 -3.04
N THR A 116 22.22 16.39 -3.87
CA THR A 116 23.06 17.52 -3.44
C THR A 116 22.27 18.82 -3.63
N GLY A 117 22.23 19.66 -2.58
CA GLY A 117 21.58 20.95 -2.64
C GLY A 117 20.05 20.88 -2.70
N ALA A 118 19.46 19.82 -2.12
CA ALA A 118 18.01 19.70 -2.00
C ALA A 118 17.42 20.85 -1.17
N GLU A 119 16.34 21.43 -1.67
CA GLU A 119 15.54 22.37 -0.89
C GLU A 119 14.85 21.68 0.29
N PRO A 120 14.52 22.42 1.37
CA PRO A 120 13.65 21.89 2.42
C PRO A 120 12.33 21.35 1.80
N ASN A 121 11.86 20.23 2.27
CA ASN A 121 10.67 19.56 1.77
C ASN A 121 10.78 18.97 0.36
N ALA A 122 11.93 18.96 -0.29
CA ALA A 122 12.11 18.27 -1.56
C ALA A 122 11.78 16.78 -1.41
N PHE A 123 11.16 16.22 -2.44
CA PHE A 123 10.87 14.78 -2.50
C PHE A 123 11.22 14.18 -3.86
N VAL A 124 11.52 12.91 -3.86
CA VAL A 124 11.78 12.11 -5.06
C VAL A 124 10.55 11.28 -5.37
N GLU A 125 10.10 11.34 -6.61
CA GLU A 125 9.12 10.41 -7.15
C GLU A 125 9.82 9.37 -8.03
N LEU A 126 9.53 8.11 -7.74
CA LEU A 126 9.97 6.98 -8.56
C LEU A 126 8.84 6.60 -9.50
N LEU A 127 9.14 6.51 -10.80
CA LEU A 127 8.17 6.21 -11.85
C LEU A 127 8.48 4.84 -12.47
N ASP A 128 7.45 4.10 -12.86
CA ASP A 128 7.59 2.86 -13.59
C ASP A 128 7.86 3.10 -15.09
N ALA A 129 7.96 2.02 -15.87
CA ALA A 129 8.21 2.10 -17.31
C ALA A 129 7.07 2.78 -18.11
N GLN A 130 5.91 2.98 -17.51
CA GLN A 130 4.76 3.69 -18.06
C GLN A 130 4.62 5.12 -17.53
N ASP A 131 5.68 5.65 -16.91
CA ASP A 131 5.73 6.98 -16.29
C ASP A 131 4.70 7.20 -15.17
N LYS A 132 4.21 6.10 -14.57
CA LYS A 132 3.32 6.15 -13.40
C LYS A 132 4.15 6.24 -12.13
N VAL A 133 3.80 7.16 -11.23
CA VAL A 133 4.41 7.27 -9.90
C VAL A 133 4.06 6.02 -9.08
N VAL A 134 5.08 5.26 -8.69
CA VAL A 134 4.92 4.04 -7.89
C VAL A 134 5.35 4.22 -6.44
N ARG A 135 6.27 5.16 -6.18
CA ARG A 135 6.75 5.52 -4.84
C ARG A 135 7.06 6.99 -4.78
N ARG A 136 6.97 7.54 -3.59
CA ARG A 136 7.38 8.90 -3.28
C ARG A 136 8.10 8.92 -1.94
N ARG A 137 9.22 9.65 -1.87
CA ARG A 137 10.03 9.72 -0.67
C ARG A 137 10.57 11.13 -0.48
N ARG A 138 10.38 11.72 0.70
CA ARG A 138 11.01 12.97 1.05
C ARG A 138 12.52 12.78 1.15
N VAL A 139 13.29 13.76 0.69
CA VAL A 139 14.75 13.78 0.88
C VAL A 139 15.03 14.04 2.36
N GLU A 140 15.72 13.12 2.99
CA GLU A 140 16.08 13.21 4.40
C GLU A 140 17.22 14.20 4.64
N GLU A 141 17.40 14.61 5.88
CA GLU A 141 18.59 15.34 6.31
C GLU A 141 19.84 14.55 5.91
N GLY A 142 20.78 15.22 5.25
CA GLY A 142 21.94 14.55 4.64
C GLY A 142 21.80 14.26 3.16
N GLY A 143 20.63 14.49 2.56
CA GLY A 143 20.42 14.40 1.12
C GLY A 143 20.08 13.01 0.59
N TYR A 144 19.65 12.09 1.43
CA TYR A 144 19.32 10.72 1.02
C TYR A 144 17.83 10.56 0.82
N ALA A 145 17.47 9.77 -0.22
CA ALA A 145 16.11 9.25 -0.43
C ALA A 145 16.22 7.76 -0.74
N ASP A 146 15.76 6.92 0.20
CA ASP A 146 15.83 5.47 0.12
C ASP A 146 14.50 4.87 -0.28
N PHE A 147 14.49 4.01 -1.28
CA PHE A 147 13.34 3.22 -1.71
C PHE A 147 13.62 1.74 -1.47
N TYR A 148 12.91 1.17 -0.50
CA TYR A 148 13.02 -0.23 -0.13
C TYR A 148 11.89 -1.06 -0.74
N TYR A 149 12.08 -2.37 -0.79
CA TYR A 149 11.07 -3.35 -1.18
C TYR A 149 10.47 -3.05 -2.56
N LEU A 150 11.32 -2.69 -3.51
CA LEU A 150 10.93 -2.49 -4.89
C LEU A 150 10.88 -3.83 -5.64
N ASN A 151 9.90 -3.98 -6.50
CA ASN A 151 9.98 -5.06 -7.48
C ASN A 151 11.11 -4.77 -8.47
N PRO A 152 11.91 -5.78 -8.85
CA PRO A 152 12.85 -5.62 -9.95
C PRO A 152 12.14 -5.13 -11.21
N GLY A 153 12.75 -4.21 -11.92
CA GLY A 153 12.15 -3.62 -13.11
C GLY A 153 12.87 -2.35 -13.53
N LYS A 154 12.27 -1.63 -14.48
CA LYS A 154 12.80 -0.38 -14.98
C LYS A 154 12.08 0.80 -14.37
N TYR A 155 12.85 1.73 -13.85
CA TYR A 155 12.34 2.92 -13.16
C TYR A 155 13.00 4.18 -13.72
N SER A 156 12.28 5.26 -13.66
CA SER A 156 12.81 6.61 -13.78
C SER A 156 12.51 7.40 -12.51
N ALA A 157 13.15 8.53 -12.32
CA ALA A 157 12.97 9.34 -11.13
C ALA A 157 12.94 10.82 -11.46
N ARG A 158 12.27 11.59 -10.61
CA ARG A 158 12.27 13.04 -10.63
C ARG A 158 12.29 13.60 -9.21
N LEU A 159 12.99 14.71 -9.05
CA LEU A 159 13.03 15.50 -7.83
C LEU A 159 12.05 16.65 -7.96
N ILE A 160 11.23 16.86 -6.96
CA ILE A 160 10.29 17.97 -6.88
C ILE A 160 10.66 18.82 -5.67
N ASN A 161 10.87 20.13 -5.90
CA ASN A 161 11.07 21.11 -4.83
C ASN A 161 9.70 21.60 -4.35
N ASP A 162 9.22 21.00 -3.28
CA ASP A 162 7.93 21.28 -2.65
C ASP A 162 8.05 22.51 -1.75
N ARG A 163 7.72 23.70 -2.26
CA ARG A 163 7.88 24.97 -1.53
C ARG A 163 6.92 25.14 -0.38
N ASN A 164 5.71 24.62 -0.51
CA ASN A 164 4.67 24.75 0.52
C ASN A 164 4.59 23.56 1.48
N GLY A 165 5.35 22.50 1.22
CA GLY A 165 5.43 21.31 2.08
C GLY A 165 4.17 20.44 2.07
N ASN A 166 3.33 20.52 1.03
CA ASN A 166 2.10 19.75 0.94
C ASN A 166 2.30 18.29 0.44
N GLY A 167 3.52 17.96 -0.03
CA GLY A 167 3.84 16.63 -0.55
C GLY A 167 3.35 16.35 -1.97
N GLU A 168 2.91 17.38 -2.69
CA GLU A 168 2.42 17.29 -4.07
C GLU A 168 3.11 18.35 -4.94
N TRP A 169 3.17 18.09 -6.24
CA TRP A 169 3.67 19.08 -7.18
C TRP A 169 2.58 20.10 -7.50
N ASP A 170 2.93 21.39 -7.33
CA ASP A 170 2.04 22.50 -7.61
C ASP A 170 2.36 23.17 -8.94
N THR A 171 1.35 23.30 -9.79
CA THR A 171 1.46 23.93 -11.12
C THR A 171 1.65 25.44 -11.07
N GLY A 172 1.54 26.05 -9.89
CA GLY A 172 1.54 27.49 -9.73
C GLY A 172 0.18 28.14 -10.02
N ASN A 173 0.13 29.45 -9.92
CA ASN A 173 -1.07 30.23 -10.20
C ASN A 173 -0.67 31.53 -10.88
N PHE A 174 -1.00 31.66 -12.15
CA PHE A 174 -0.63 32.84 -12.97
C PHE A 174 -1.28 34.13 -12.47
N GLU A 175 -2.52 34.08 -12.06
CA GLU A 175 -3.26 35.27 -11.56
C GLU A 175 -2.65 35.81 -10.24
N LYS A 176 -2.13 34.92 -9.42
CA LYS A 176 -1.47 35.26 -8.14
C LYS A 176 0.03 35.45 -8.28
N GLY A 177 0.60 35.33 -9.48
CA GLY A 177 2.03 35.42 -9.71
C GLY A 177 2.84 34.30 -9.08
N VAL A 178 2.22 33.17 -8.75
CA VAL A 178 2.89 32.00 -8.15
C VAL A 178 3.48 31.15 -9.27
N GLN A 179 4.81 30.97 -9.26
CA GLN A 179 5.49 30.11 -10.21
C GLN A 179 5.22 28.62 -9.90
N PRO A 180 5.23 27.75 -10.93
CA PRO A 180 5.24 26.30 -10.69
C PRO A 180 6.44 25.87 -9.85
N GLU A 181 6.28 24.80 -9.09
CA GLU A 181 7.39 24.19 -8.38
C GLU A 181 8.37 23.54 -9.35
N GLU A 182 9.66 23.60 -9.00
CA GLU A 182 10.72 23.08 -9.87
C GLU A 182 10.74 21.55 -9.85
N VAL A 183 10.90 20.97 -11.04
CA VAL A 183 11.01 19.52 -11.25
C VAL A 183 12.30 19.23 -11.98
N TYR A 184 13.09 18.33 -11.42
CA TYR A 184 14.34 17.85 -12.02
C TYR A 184 14.24 16.36 -12.32
N TYR A 185 14.40 16.00 -13.58
CA TYR A 185 14.36 14.60 -14.02
C TYR A 185 15.75 13.98 -13.94
N TYR A 186 15.82 12.77 -13.38
CA TYR A 186 17.01 11.95 -13.48
C TYR A 186 17.11 11.39 -14.89
N ASN A 187 18.22 11.59 -15.57
CA ASN A 187 18.36 11.36 -17.01
C ASN A 187 18.75 9.90 -17.38
N GLN A 188 18.74 8.99 -16.44
CA GLN A 188 19.06 7.59 -16.65
C GLN A 188 17.92 6.68 -16.23
N ILE A 189 17.75 5.58 -16.95
CA ILE A 189 16.85 4.51 -16.55
C ILE A 189 17.55 3.67 -15.47
N LEU A 190 16.86 3.44 -14.36
CA LEU A 190 17.32 2.62 -13.26
C LEU A 190 16.74 1.21 -13.42
N GLU A 191 17.58 0.20 -13.26
CA GLU A 191 17.18 -1.20 -13.36
C GLU A 191 17.70 -1.98 -12.15
N PRO A 192 17.10 -1.77 -10.97
CA PRO A 192 17.52 -2.48 -9.75
C PRO A 192 17.16 -3.96 -9.86
N LYS A 193 18.03 -4.79 -9.28
CA LYS A 193 17.85 -6.23 -9.23
C LYS A 193 17.54 -6.69 -7.81
N ALA A 194 16.87 -7.82 -7.70
CA ALA A 194 16.64 -8.46 -6.41
C ALA A 194 17.96 -8.74 -5.68
N ASN A 195 17.94 -8.75 -4.37
CA ASN A 195 19.11 -8.94 -3.48
C ASN A 195 20.14 -7.79 -3.48
N TRP A 196 19.74 -6.58 -3.83
CA TRP A 196 20.63 -5.42 -3.84
C TRP A 196 20.12 -4.30 -2.93
#